data_9786616855a9691c951607590fa90322
#
_entry.id   9786616855a9691c951607590fa90322
#
_cell.length_a   1.000
_cell.length_b   1.000
_cell.length_c   1.000
_cell.angle_alpha   90.00
_cell.angle_beta   90.00
_cell.angle_gamma   90.00
#
_symmetry.space_group_name_H-M   'P 1'
#
loop_
_entity.id
_entity.type
_entity.pdbx_description
1 polymer ?
#
loop_
_entity_poly.entity_id
_entity_poly.type
_entity_poly.pdbx_seq_one_letter_code
_entity_poly.pdbx_strand_id
1 'polypeptide(L)'
;MKRVAVAAALAAILASGCSTFEQQGPRAVANLEAAKGNPVWGSVSFVETKNGVVVRADVRGLRANGEFGFHVHEKGDCSSADFMSAGGHFNPGGKPHAHHGKPERHAGDLANLKANSEGNAVYVFETTLLTVTKGPNSVVGRAVVIHANPDDYTSQPAGNSGPRIACGLIRAAAD
;
A
#
# COMPACT_ATOMS: atom_id res chain seq x y z
N MET A 1 11.21 78.39 10.21
CA MET A 1 10.54 77.14 10.55
C MET A 1 10.84 76.17 9.41
N LYS A 2 11.79 75.23 9.59
CA LYS A 2 12.17 74.24 8.58
C LYS A 2 11.52 72.91 8.94
N ARG A 3 10.64 72.40 8.03
CA ARG A 3 10.00 71.10 8.16
C ARG A 3 10.91 70.01 7.61
N VAL A 4 11.31 69.10 8.44
CA VAL A 4 12.09 67.90 8.07
C VAL A 4 11.07 66.80 7.78
N ALA A 5 11.04 66.33 6.55
CA ALA A 5 10.26 65.14 6.15
C ALA A 5 11.04 63.88 6.39
N VAL A 6 10.58 63.00 7.24
CA VAL A 6 11.16 61.69 7.47
C VAL A 6 10.45 60.72 6.52
N ALA A 7 11.18 60.19 5.55
CA ALA A 7 10.71 59.16 4.67
C ALA A 7 10.97 57.77 5.33
N ALA A 8 9.88 57.07 5.69
CA ALA A 8 9.93 55.69 6.17
C ALA A 8 9.99 54.74 4.97
N ALA A 9 11.12 54.08 4.79
CA ALA A 9 11.27 53.02 3.81
C ALA A 9 10.69 51.71 4.39
N LEU A 10 9.55 51.21 3.87
CA LEU A 10 9.06 49.86 4.14
C LEU A 10 9.90 48.85 3.31
N ALA A 11 10.74 48.08 3.98
CA ALA A 11 11.39 46.91 3.37
C ALA A 11 10.44 45.74 3.37
N ALA A 12 9.90 45.40 2.20
CA ALA A 12 9.11 44.18 2.01
C ALA A 12 10.05 42.97 1.96
N ILE A 13 10.06 42.17 3.02
CA ILE A 13 10.75 40.88 3.05
C ILE A 13 9.90 39.88 2.26
N LEU A 14 10.29 39.61 1.02
CA LEU A 14 9.77 38.49 0.24
C LEU A 14 10.35 37.20 0.82
N ALA A 15 9.60 36.55 1.70
CA ALA A 15 9.90 35.20 2.13
C ALA A 15 9.62 34.24 0.95
N SER A 16 10.64 33.96 0.15
CA SER A 16 10.59 32.87 -0.84
C SER A 16 10.51 31.56 -0.08
N GLY A 17 9.32 31.09 0.18
CA GLY A 17 9.08 29.73 0.65
C GLY A 17 9.50 28.75 -0.45
N CYS A 18 10.73 28.26 -0.39
CA CYS A 18 11.13 27.06 -1.13
C CYS A 18 10.29 25.89 -0.56
N SER A 19 9.13 25.62 -1.15
CA SER A 19 8.49 24.32 -1.02
C SER A 19 9.41 23.32 -1.73
N THR A 20 10.24 22.60 -0.97
CA THR A 20 10.91 21.41 -1.47
C THR A 20 9.81 20.43 -1.88
N PHE A 21 9.51 20.37 -3.17
CA PHE A 21 8.81 19.25 -3.74
C PHE A 21 9.69 18.02 -3.45
N GLU A 22 9.34 17.28 -2.41
CA GLU A 22 9.93 15.98 -2.17
C GLU A 22 9.61 15.16 -3.41
N GLN A 23 10.64 14.88 -4.22
CA GLN A 23 10.50 14.17 -5.48
C GLN A 23 9.99 12.78 -5.15
N GLN A 24 8.68 12.59 -5.26
CA GLN A 24 8.06 11.29 -5.05
C GLN A 24 8.59 10.36 -6.15
N GLY A 25 9.15 9.22 -5.75
CA GLY A 25 9.65 8.21 -6.66
C GLY A 25 8.52 7.52 -7.46
N PRO A 26 8.85 6.50 -8.25
CA PRO A 26 7.88 5.73 -9.03
C PRO A 26 6.69 5.28 -8.18
N ARG A 27 5.50 5.32 -8.79
CA ARG A 27 4.23 4.99 -8.12
C ARG A 27 3.48 3.89 -8.85
N ALA A 28 2.75 3.08 -8.08
CA ALA A 28 1.81 2.11 -8.62
C ALA A 28 0.52 2.12 -7.78
N VAL A 29 -0.59 1.72 -8.39
CA VAL A 29 -1.92 1.70 -7.76
C VAL A 29 -2.65 0.42 -8.14
N ALA A 30 -3.41 -0.13 -7.19
CA ALA A 30 -4.39 -1.17 -7.40
C ALA A 30 -5.76 -0.69 -6.91
N ASN A 31 -6.77 -0.73 -7.78
CA ASN A 31 -8.16 -0.58 -7.38
C ASN A 31 -8.69 -1.97 -7.02
N LEU A 32 -9.38 -2.06 -5.88
CA LEU A 32 -9.88 -3.32 -5.36
C LEU A 32 -11.22 -3.68 -6.01
N GLU A 33 -11.33 -4.93 -6.47
CA GLU A 33 -12.56 -5.56 -6.91
C GLU A 33 -12.98 -6.58 -5.86
N ALA A 34 -14.25 -6.54 -5.43
CA ALA A 34 -14.75 -7.47 -4.42
C ALA A 34 -15.07 -8.84 -5.02
N ALA A 35 -14.82 -9.91 -4.28
CA ALA A 35 -15.42 -11.21 -4.57
C ALA A 35 -16.96 -11.13 -4.47
N LYS A 36 -17.64 -11.95 -5.25
CA LYS A 36 -19.11 -11.95 -5.28
C LYS A 36 -19.71 -12.05 -3.88
N GLY A 37 -20.61 -11.12 -3.56
CA GLY A 37 -21.28 -11.07 -2.26
C GLY A 37 -20.51 -10.34 -1.15
N ASN A 38 -19.32 -9.83 -1.43
CA ASN A 38 -18.57 -8.98 -0.50
C ASN A 38 -18.73 -7.49 -0.87
N PRO A 39 -18.92 -6.60 0.09
CA PRO A 39 -19.08 -5.17 -0.16
C PRO A 39 -17.72 -4.40 -0.15
N VAL A 40 -16.59 -5.10 -0.22
CA VAL A 40 -15.26 -4.50 -0.05
C VAL A 40 -14.87 -3.70 -1.30
N TRP A 41 -14.40 -2.48 -1.12
CA TRP A 41 -13.88 -1.63 -2.17
C TRP A 41 -12.80 -0.68 -1.65
N GLY A 42 -12.03 -0.08 -2.52
CA GLY A 42 -10.98 0.85 -2.15
C GLY A 42 -9.79 0.80 -3.09
N SER A 43 -8.68 1.32 -2.63
CA SER A 43 -7.45 1.33 -3.39
C SER A 43 -6.21 1.12 -2.52
N VAL A 44 -5.16 0.62 -3.16
CA VAL A 44 -3.84 0.45 -2.55
C VAL A 44 -2.82 1.15 -3.43
N SER A 45 -2.04 2.04 -2.85
CA SER A 45 -0.95 2.73 -3.54
C SER A 45 0.40 2.29 -3.01
N PHE A 46 1.38 2.27 -3.92
CA PHE A 46 2.77 1.93 -3.66
C PHE A 46 3.61 3.11 -4.14
N VAL A 47 4.41 3.68 -3.28
CA VAL A 47 5.31 4.80 -3.60
C VAL A 47 6.72 4.39 -3.26
N GLU A 48 7.59 4.32 -4.26
CA GLU A 48 9.01 4.03 -4.05
C GLU A 48 9.72 5.28 -3.52
N THR A 49 10.49 5.11 -2.46
CA THR A 49 11.26 6.13 -1.80
C THR A 49 12.73 5.71 -1.76
N LYS A 50 13.61 6.56 -1.26
CA LYS A 50 15.02 6.20 -1.02
C LYS A 50 15.21 5.08 0.03
N ASN A 51 14.17 4.84 0.87
CA ASN A 51 14.24 3.87 1.96
C ASN A 51 13.50 2.56 1.64
N GLY A 52 12.79 2.45 0.50
CA GLY A 52 11.98 1.30 0.11
C GLY A 52 10.65 1.73 -0.48
N VAL A 53 9.60 0.94 -0.28
CA VAL A 53 8.25 1.23 -0.78
C VAL A 53 7.31 1.51 0.39
N VAL A 54 6.65 2.65 0.34
CA VAL A 54 5.52 2.98 1.22
C VAL A 54 4.25 2.45 0.58
N VAL A 55 3.61 1.48 1.24
CA VAL A 55 2.30 0.92 0.89
C VAL A 55 1.24 1.68 1.67
N ARG A 56 0.23 2.22 0.99
CA ARG A 56 -0.94 2.86 1.61
C ARG A 56 -2.19 2.19 1.08
N ALA A 57 -3.12 1.83 1.98
CA ALA A 57 -4.43 1.35 1.58
C ALA A 57 -5.52 2.19 2.23
N ASP A 58 -6.59 2.45 1.49
CA ASP A 58 -7.86 2.99 1.97
C ASP A 58 -8.94 2.01 1.51
N VAL A 59 -9.47 1.24 2.46
CA VAL A 59 -10.39 0.12 2.20
C VAL A 59 -11.68 0.33 2.99
N ARG A 60 -12.80 0.05 2.35
CA ARG A 60 -14.15 0.22 2.88
C ARG A 60 -14.94 -1.08 2.73
N GLY A 61 -16.05 -1.19 3.49
CA GLY A 61 -16.95 -2.33 3.41
C GLY A 61 -16.41 -3.60 4.06
N LEU A 62 -15.42 -3.49 4.92
CA LEU A 62 -14.92 -4.59 5.73
C LEU A 62 -15.86 -4.86 6.92
N ARG A 63 -15.77 -6.06 7.53
CA ARG A 63 -16.43 -6.32 8.81
C ARG A 63 -15.93 -5.36 9.88
N ALA A 64 -16.85 -4.65 10.56
CA ALA A 64 -16.53 -3.72 11.63
C ALA A 64 -15.64 -4.35 12.71
N ASN A 65 -14.61 -3.62 13.12
CA ASN A 65 -13.61 -4.03 14.12
C ASN A 65 -12.88 -5.34 13.78
N GLY A 66 -12.88 -5.75 12.50
CA GLY A 66 -12.22 -6.97 12.03
C GLY A 66 -10.75 -6.75 11.69
N GLU A 67 -10.00 -7.87 11.70
CA GLU A 67 -8.66 -7.95 11.11
C GLU A 67 -8.69 -8.87 9.89
N PHE A 68 -7.84 -8.56 8.89
CA PHE A 68 -7.88 -9.19 7.57
C PHE A 68 -6.47 -9.38 7.04
N GLY A 69 -6.13 -10.58 6.60
CA GLY A 69 -4.88 -10.85 5.90
C GLY A 69 -4.76 -9.97 4.67
N PHE A 70 -3.60 -9.40 4.46
CA PHE A 70 -3.35 -8.44 3.40
C PHE A 70 -1.99 -8.71 2.77
N HIS A 71 -1.97 -9.10 1.49
CA HIS A 71 -0.74 -9.56 0.86
C HIS A 71 -0.61 -9.10 -0.60
N VAL A 72 0.62 -8.98 -1.08
CA VAL A 72 0.90 -8.95 -2.51
C VAL A 72 1.05 -10.39 -3.00
N HIS A 73 0.30 -10.74 -4.06
CA HIS A 73 0.30 -12.06 -4.70
C HIS A 73 1.15 -12.05 -5.98
N GLU A 74 1.65 -13.23 -6.38
CA GLU A 74 2.66 -13.37 -7.44
C GLU A 74 2.16 -13.06 -8.85
N LYS A 75 0.86 -13.20 -9.12
CA LYS A 75 0.27 -12.98 -10.45
C LYS A 75 -0.69 -11.80 -10.42
N GLY A 76 -0.59 -10.92 -11.42
CA GLY A 76 -1.53 -9.81 -11.62
C GLY A 76 -2.81 -10.27 -12.30
N ASP A 77 -3.47 -11.26 -11.73
CA ASP A 77 -4.67 -11.86 -12.29
C ASP A 77 -5.76 -12.04 -11.21
N CYS A 78 -6.81 -11.22 -11.30
CA CYS A 78 -7.98 -11.26 -10.43
C CYS A 78 -9.22 -11.85 -11.16
N SER A 79 -9.04 -12.63 -12.24
CA SER A 79 -10.14 -13.06 -13.10
C SER A 79 -10.97 -14.23 -12.58
N SER A 80 -10.39 -15.11 -11.74
CA SER A 80 -11.17 -16.19 -11.13
C SER A 80 -12.11 -15.69 -10.04
N ALA A 81 -13.29 -16.29 -9.90
CA ALA A 81 -14.33 -15.84 -8.98
C ALA A 81 -13.89 -15.84 -7.50
N ASP A 82 -12.92 -16.66 -7.16
CA ASP A 82 -12.32 -16.82 -5.84
C ASP A 82 -10.92 -16.15 -5.74
N PHE A 83 -10.49 -15.45 -6.81
CA PHE A 83 -9.19 -14.83 -6.95
C PHE A 83 -7.99 -15.77 -6.83
N MET A 84 -8.18 -17.08 -6.97
CA MET A 84 -7.07 -18.05 -6.95
C MET A 84 -6.13 -17.88 -8.15
N SER A 85 -6.60 -17.26 -9.24
CA SER A 85 -5.75 -16.87 -10.38
C SER A 85 -4.57 -15.97 -10.01
N ALA A 86 -4.66 -15.20 -8.91
CA ALA A 86 -3.57 -14.38 -8.41
C ALA A 86 -2.38 -15.21 -7.86
N GLY A 87 -2.52 -16.53 -7.71
CA GLY A 87 -1.47 -17.42 -7.23
C GLY A 87 -1.20 -17.30 -5.73
N GLY A 88 0.01 -17.64 -5.31
CA GLY A 88 0.48 -17.53 -3.92
C GLY A 88 0.99 -16.12 -3.57
N HIS A 89 1.52 -15.97 -2.35
CA HIS A 89 2.17 -14.72 -1.96
C HIS A 89 3.39 -14.43 -2.84
N PHE A 90 3.63 -13.17 -3.13
CA PHE A 90 4.80 -12.74 -3.89
C PHE A 90 6.09 -13.01 -3.10
N ASN A 91 6.88 -13.98 -3.58
CA ASN A 91 8.03 -14.53 -2.87
C ASN A 91 9.26 -14.69 -3.81
N PRO A 92 9.84 -13.59 -4.31
CA PRO A 92 11.00 -13.68 -5.19
C PRO A 92 12.24 -14.25 -4.50
N GLY A 93 12.30 -14.15 -3.17
CA GLY A 93 13.43 -14.65 -2.37
C GLY A 93 13.33 -16.10 -1.94
N GLY A 94 12.23 -16.83 -2.23
CA GLY A 94 12.02 -18.21 -1.82
C GLY A 94 12.02 -18.44 -0.31
N LYS A 95 11.57 -17.44 0.47
CA LYS A 95 11.54 -17.50 1.94
C LYS A 95 10.26 -18.16 2.46
N PRO A 96 10.21 -18.63 3.71
CA PRO A 96 8.95 -19.05 4.33
C PRO A 96 8.03 -17.87 4.58
N HIS A 97 6.71 -18.12 4.70
CA HIS A 97 5.76 -17.13 5.20
C HIS A 97 6.09 -16.74 6.64
N ALA A 98 6.05 -15.45 6.97
CA ALA A 98 6.29 -14.98 8.33
C ALA A 98 5.72 -13.58 8.57
N HIS A 99 5.74 -13.17 9.84
CA HIS A 99 5.33 -11.84 10.29
C HIS A 99 6.06 -10.72 9.53
N HIS A 100 5.33 -9.71 9.11
CA HIS A 100 5.81 -8.57 8.30
C HIS A 100 7.03 -7.83 8.89
N GLY A 101 7.29 -7.94 10.17
CA GLY A 101 8.50 -7.39 10.82
C GLY A 101 9.74 -8.28 10.75
N LYS A 102 9.64 -9.50 10.19
CA LYS A 102 10.80 -10.40 10.02
C LYS A 102 11.50 -10.13 8.70
N PRO A 103 12.86 -10.17 8.66
CA PRO A 103 13.59 -10.00 7.40
C PRO A 103 13.41 -11.22 6.48
N GLU A 104 13.33 -12.43 7.05
CA GLU A 104 13.12 -13.69 6.34
C GLU A 104 11.63 -13.99 6.23
N ARG A 105 10.97 -13.43 5.20
CA ARG A 105 9.56 -13.63 4.87
C ARG A 105 9.32 -13.50 3.38
N HIS A 106 8.11 -13.77 2.91
CA HIS A 106 7.73 -13.37 1.56
C HIS A 106 7.80 -11.84 1.41
N ALA A 107 8.21 -11.35 0.27
CA ALA A 107 8.19 -9.91 0.01
C ALA A 107 6.76 -9.35 0.07
N GLY A 108 5.78 -10.17 -0.28
CA GLY A 108 4.35 -9.84 -0.25
C GLY A 108 3.66 -9.94 1.11
N ASP A 109 4.35 -10.39 2.17
CA ASP A 109 3.74 -10.46 3.50
C ASP A 109 3.67 -9.06 4.12
N LEU A 110 2.47 -8.50 4.19
CA LEU A 110 2.18 -7.21 4.78
C LEU A 110 1.53 -7.38 6.16
N ALA A 111 1.36 -6.30 6.92
CA ALA A 111 0.60 -6.36 8.17
C ALA A 111 -0.89 -6.48 7.88
N ASN A 112 -1.65 -7.16 8.77
CA ASN A 112 -3.09 -7.24 8.68
C ASN A 112 -3.74 -5.84 8.58
N LEU A 113 -4.76 -5.72 7.76
CA LEU A 113 -5.67 -4.58 7.80
C LEU A 113 -6.52 -4.64 9.07
N LYS A 114 -6.69 -3.50 9.72
CA LYS A 114 -7.56 -3.35 10.88
C LYS A 114 -8.69 -2.38 10.55
N ALA A 115 -9.91 -2.89 10.53
CA ALA A 115 -11.08 -2.08 10.28
C ALA A 115 -11.57 -1.43 11.57
N ASN A 116 -12.03 -0.18 11.46
CA ASN A 116 -12.71 0.53 12.55
C ASN A 116 -14.17 0.05 12.71
N SER A 117 -14.92 0.69 13.61
CA SER A 117 -16.33 0.39 13.86
C SER A 117 -17.27 0.60 12.66
N GLU A 118 -16.83 1.31 11.63
CA GLU A 118 -17.57 1.57 10.39
C GLU A 118 -17.16 0.61 9.26
N GLY A 119 -16.21 -0.31 9.49
CA GLY A 119 -15.70 -1.20 8.46
C GLY A 119 -14.68 -0.53 7.51
N ASN A 120 -14.06 0.55 7.94
CA ASN A 120 -13.05 1.27 7.18
C ASN A 120 -11.64 0.95 7.72
N ALA A 121 -10.70 0.67 6.83
CA ALA A 121 -9.29 0.48 7.18
C ALA A 121 -8.41 1.46 6.42
N VAL A 122 -7.65 2.26 7.14
CA VAL A 122 -6.55 3.07 6.61
C VAL A 122 -5.24 2.44 7.06
N TYR A 123 -4.35 2.17 6.11
CA TYR A 123 -3.13 1.42 6.32
C TYR A 123 -1.92 2.18 5.75
N VAL A 124 -0.83 2.18 6.49
CA VAL A 124 0.47 2.67 6.01
C VAL A 124 1.55 1.73 6.50
N PHE A 125 2.38 1.24 5.58
CA PHE A 125 3.49 0.35 5.89
C PHE A 125 4.68 0.63 4.94
N GLU A 126 5.89 0.64 5.47
CA GLU A 126 7.11 0.79 4.68
C GLU A 126 7.89 -0.53 4.67
N THR A 127 8.38 -0.92 3.49
CA THR A 127 9.15 -2.16 3.32
C THR A 127 10.28 -1.97 2.31
N THR A 128 11.42 -2.58 2.59
CA THR A 128 12.58 -2.65 1.69
C THR A 128 12.56 -3.86 0.76
N LEU A 129 11.58 -4.76 0.92
CA LEU A 129 11.50 -6.02 0.15
C LEU A 129 10.76 -5.87 -1.19
N LEU A 130 10.12 -4.72 -1.42
CA LEU A 130 9.38 -4.41 -2.64
C LEU A 130 10.04 -3.26 -3.40
N THR A 131 9.78 -3.18 -4.70
CA THR A 131 10.06 -2.02 -5.55
C THR A 131 8.86 -1.70 -6.43
N VAL A 132 8.75 -0.48 -6.91
CA VAL A 132 7.86 -0.11 -8.02
C VAL A 132 8.63 -0.14 -9.33
N THR A 133 9.88 0.26 -9.28
CA THR A 133 10.82 0.15 -10.42
C THR A 133 10.93 -1.30 -10.89
N LYS A 134 11.05 -1.48 -12.20
CA LYS A 134 11.17 -2.81 -12.82
C LYS A 134 12.34 -3.61 -12.24
N GLY A 135 12.08 -4.85 -11.86
CA GLY A 135 13.08 -5.74 -11.27
C GLY A 135 12.42 -6.96 -10.62
N PRO A 136 13.20 -7.84 -10.02
CA PRO A 136 12.70 -9.09 -9.41
C PRO A 136 11.72 -8.83 -8.25
N ASN A 137 11.84 -7.70 -7.57
CA ASN A 137 11.01 -7.33 -6.42
C ASN A 137 9.88 -6.36 -6.80
N SER A 138 9.65 -6.11 -8.11
CA SER A 138 8.64 -5.17 -8.57
C SER A 138 7.23 -5.67 -8.26
N VAL A 139 6.42 -4.78 -7.68
CA VAL A 139 4.98 -5.02 -7.45
C VAL A 139 4.14 -4.82 -8.71
N VAL A 140 4.65 -4.08 -9.71
CA VAL A 140 3.91 -3.80 -10.94
C VAL A 140 3.67 -5.10 -11.70
N GLY A 141 2.42 -5.33 -12.11
CA GLY A 141 2.00 -6.57 -12.76
C GLY A 141 1.71 -7.71 -11.77
N ARG A 142 1.68 -7.44 -10.48
CA ARG A 142 1.22 -8.34 -9.41
C ARG A 142 -0.21 -8.00 -8.99
N ALA A 143 -0.76 -8.75 -8.04
CA ALA A 143 -2.05 -8.40 -7.44
C ALA A 143 -1.87 -8.14 -5.94
N VAL A 144 -2.69 -7.28 -5.39
CA VAL A 144 -2.91 -7.17 -3.95
C VAL A 144 -4.21 -7.87 -3.60
N VAL A 145 -4.20 -8.66 -2.52
CA VAL A 145 -5.36 -9.47 -2.09
C VAL A 145 -5.67 -9.18 -0.63
N ILE A 146 -6.96 -9.07 -0.32
CA ILE A 146 -7.49 -9.03 1.04
C ILE A 146 -8.21 -10.34 1.33
N HIS A 147 -7.93 -10.92 2.50
CA HIS A 147 -8.49 -12.19 2.95
C HIS A 147 -9.58 -11.99 4.01
N ALA A 148 -10.43 -12.98 4.21
CA ALA A 148 -11.56 -12.93 5.15
C ALA A 148 -11.15 -13.00 6.62
N ASN A 149 -10.03 -13.67 6.90
CA ASN A 149 -9.48 -13.86 8.25
C ASN A 149 -8.16 -13.11 8.41
N PRO A 150 -7.73 -12.83 9.63
CA PRO A 150 -6.38 -12.33 9.87
C PRO A 150 -5.33 -13.37 9.45
N ASP A 151 -4.19 -12.88 9.00
CA ASP A 151 -2.97 -13.65 8.92
C ASP A 151 -2.47 -13.96 10.33
N ASP A 152 -2.20 -15.23 10.64
CA ASP A 152 -1.63 -15.68 11.92
C ASP A 152 -0.10 -15.55 11.98
N TYR A 153 0.52 -15.14 10.85
CA TYR A 153 1.95 -14.90 10.65
C TYR A 153 2.87 -16.12 10.85
N THR A 154 2.32 -17.29 10.99
CA THR A 154 3.09 -18.51 11.31
C THR A 154 2.74 -19.70 10.44
N SER A 155 1.47 -19.92 10.13
CA SER A 155 1.03 -21.05 9.33
C SER A 155 1.51 -20.95 7.88
N GLN A 156 2.15 -22.04 7.41
CA GLN A 156 2.62 -22.09 6.05
C GLN A 156 1.50 -22.58 5.11
N PRO A 157 1.47 -22.13 3.88
CA PRO A 157 2.31 -21.09 3.25
C PRO A 157 1.75 -19.67 3.36
N ALA A 158 0.60 -19.42 3.99
CA ALA A 158 -0.17 -18.18 3.83
C ALA A 158 -0.92 -17.72 5.09
N GLY A 159 -0.47 -18.10 6.29
CA GLY A 159 -0.96 -17.58 7.57
C GLY A 159 -2.43 -17.88 7.88
N ASN A 160 -3.03 -18.95 7.33
CA ASN A 160 -4.42 -19.31 7.56
C ASN A 160 -5.44 -18.18 7.27
N SER A 161 -5.11 -17.26 6.39
CA SER A 161 -5.90 -16.04 6.12
C SER A 161 -7.27 -16.29 5.50
N GLY A 162 -7.60 -17.53 5.13
CA GLY A 162 -8.91 -17.92 4.62
C GLY A 162 -9.22 -17.41 3.21
N PRO A 163 -10.51 -17.36 2.84
CA PRO A 163 -10.93 -16.97 1.50
C PRO A 163 -10.48 -15.56 1.11
N ARG A 164 -10.29 -15.31 -0.18
CA ARG A 164 -9.96 -14.00 -0.74
C ARG A 164 -11.26 -13.22 -0.95
N ILE A 165 -11.37 -12.04 -0.36
CA ILE A 165 -12.59 -11.23 -0.40
C ILE A 165 -12.46 -10.00 -1.31
N ALA A 166 -11.25 -9.60 -1.63
CA ALA A 166 -10.98 -8.56 -2.63
C ALA A 166 -9.62 -8.77 -3.29
N CYS A 167 -9.49 -8.35 -4.54
CA CYS A 167 -8.27 -8.43 -5.34
C CYS A 167 -8.13 -7.17 -6.17
N GLY A 168 -6.90 -6.70 -6.38
CA GLY A 168 -6.61 -5.56 -7.25
C GLY A 168 -5.31 -5.75 -8.02
N LEU A 169 -5.36 -5.60 -9.35
CA LEU A 169 -4.17 -5.61 -10.19
C LEU A 169 -3.33 -4.34 -9.96
N ILE A 170 -2.08 -4.50 -9.62
CA ILE A 170 -1.14 -3.39 -9.39
C ILE A 170 -0.58 -2.90 -10.72
N ARG A 171 -0.88 -1.65 -11.07
CA ARG A 171 -0.43 -0.98 -12.29
C ARG A 171 0.44 0.21 -11.95
N ALA A 172 1.45 0.47 -12.78
CA ALA A 172 2.20 1.71 -12.67
C ALA A 172 1.23 2.91 -12.80
N ALA A 173 1.36 3.88 -11.91
CA ALA A 173 0.63 5.12 -12.05
C ALA A 173 1.28 5.94 -13.17
N ALA A 174 0.45 6.65 -13.97
CA ALA A 174 0.97 7.65 -14.90
C ALA A 174 1.53 8.83 -14.09
N ASP A 175 2.62 9.40 -14.59
CA ASP A 175 3.23 10.63 -14.07
C ASP A 175 2.31 11.84 -14.29
#